data_66ae6d4156349fe20385eeac7e48b60c
#
_entry.id   66ae6d4156349fe20385eeac7e48b60c
#
_cell.length_a   1.000
_cell.length_b   1.000
_cell.length_c   1.000
_cell.angle_alpha   90.00
_cell.angle_beta   90.00
_cell.angle_gamma   90.00
#
_symmetry.space_group_name_H-M   'P 1'
#
loop_
_entity.id
_entity.type
_entity.pdbx_description
1 polymer ?
#
loop_
_entity_poly.entity_id
_entity_poly.type
_entity_poly.pdbx_seq_one_letter_code
_entity_poly.pdbx_strand_id
1 'polypeptide(L)'
;MSIKIQTKPFGEMEVSERQIIDFPDGILGFDFIKKFIILDAEDEGSPFKWMQAYDEKDLAFVIIRPVDFMESYELLISQNDYETVKAESADELIVFAIVTIPEKAENMTANLQGPIIINPVTKLGKQAISMSD
;
A
#
# COMPACT_ATOMS: atom_id res chain seq x y z
N MET A 1 -12.97 10.90 -14.07
CA MET A 1 -13.38 12.14 -13.38
C MET A 1 -12.51 12.37 -12.17
N SER A 2 -12.27 13.60 -11.82
CA SER A 2 -11.47 13.91 -10.65
C SER A 2 -12.37 14.10 -9.42
N ILE A 3 -11.80 13.81 -8.26
CA ILE A 3 -12.47 13.99 -6.98
C ILE A 3 -11.51 14.70 -6.02
N LYS A 4 -12.08 15.35 -5.03
CA LYS A 4 -11.28 16.01 -4.00
C LYS A 4 -11.28 15.14 -2.75
N ILE A 5 -10.11 14.93 -2.17
CA ILE A 5 -9.96 14.17 -0.93
C ILE A 5 -9.13 14.96 0.05
N GLN A 6 -9.30 14.63 1.33
CA GLN A 6 -8.47 15.20 2.40
C GLN A 6 -7.38 14.20 2.72
N THR A 7 -6.13 14.67 2.72
CA THR A 7 -4.99 13.81 3.00
C THR A 7 -4.22 14.30 4.21
N LYS A 8 -3.60 13.35 4.92
CA LYS A 8 -2.77 13.67 6.08
C LYS A 8 -1.49 14.41 5.67
N PRO A 9 -0.75 13.93 4.64
CA PRO A 9 0.51 14.58 4.28
C PRO A 9 0.36 15.89 3.52
N PHE A 10 -0.71 16.07 2.73
CA PHE A 10 -0.81 17.18 1.79
C PHE A 10 -2.09 18.00 1.90
N GLY A 11 -2.96 17.69 2.87
CA GLY A 11 -4.24 18.39 2.99
C GLY A 11 -5.18 18.02 1.86
N GLU A 12 -5.95 18.99 1.38
CA GLU A 12 -6.89 18.73 0.29
C GLU A 12 -6.15 18.52 -1.02
N MET A 13 -6.50 17.47 -1.73
CA MET A 13 -5.91 17.13 -3.04
C MET A 13 -7.01 16.75 -4.01
N GLU A 14 -6.75 17.01 -5.28
CA GLU A 14 -7.60 16.52 -6.35
C GLU A 14 -6.93 15.29 -6.98
N VAL A 15 -7.66 14.18 -7.04
CA VAL A 15 -7.17 12.91 -7.58
C VAL A 15 -8.17 12.36 -8.55
N SER A 16 -7.74 11.41 -9.40
CA SER A 16 -8.64 10.71 -10.30
C SER A 16 -9.33 9.56 -9.56
N GLU A 17 -10.59 9.33 -9.86
CA GLU A 17 -11.32 8.17 -9.33
C GLU A 17 -10.58 6.86 -9.63
N ARG A 18 -9.81 6.85 -10.72
CA ARG A 18 -9.03 5.66 -11.12
C ARG A 18 -7.89 5.35 -10.17
N GLN A 19 -7.53 6.30 -9.31
CA GLN A 19 -6.46 6.10 -8.33
C GLN A 19 -6.95 5.41 -7.06
N ILE A 20 -8.26 5.25 -6.90
CA ILE A 20 -8.83 4.58 -5.74
C ILE A 20 -8.62 3.08 -5.85
N ILE A 21 -8.08 2.49 -4.78
CA ILE A 21 -7.85 1.06 -4.69
C ILE A 21 -8.77 0.49 -3.62
N ASP A 22 -9.54 -0.52 -3.99
CA ASP A 22 -10.46 -1.19 -3.07
C ASP A 22 -9.74 -2.33 -2.34
N PHE A 23 -9.88 -2.34 -1.02
CA PHE A 23 -9.34 -3.39 -0.16
C PHE A 23 -10.53 -4.13 0.44
N PRO A 24 -11.02 -5.20 -0.20
CA PRO A 24 -12.24 -5.90 0.28
C PRO A 24 -12.14 -6.36 1.72
N ASP A 25 -10.96 -6.75 2.16
CA ASP A 25 -10.73 -7.22 3.53
C ASP A 25 -10.14 -6.15 4.44
N GLY A 26 -9.93 -4.93 3.93
CA GLY A 26 -9.27 -3.86 4.68
C GLY A 26 -7.81 -4.17 4.98
N ILE A 27 -7.28 -3.49 5.97
CA ILE A 27 -5.91 -3.66 6.45
C ILE A 27 -5.98 -4.18 7.89
N LEU A 28 -5.06 -5.04 8.27
CA LEU A 28 -5.02 -5.59 9.63
C LEU A 28 -5.05 -4.47 10.67
N GLY A 29 -6.04 -4.52 11.55
CA GLY A 29 -6.28 -3.47 12.54
C GLY A 29 -7.17 -2.34 12.03
N PHE A 30 -7.44 -2.29 10.73
CA PHE A 30 -8.25 -1.25 10.10
C PHE A 30 -9.17 -1.86 9.04
N ASP A 31 -9.79 -2.97 9.37
CA ASP A 31 -10.61 -3.72 8.44
C ASP A 31 -11.89 -2.99 8.00
N PHE A 32 -12.24 -1.92 8.71
CA PHE A 32 -13.38 -1.09 8.35
C PHE A 32 -13.05 -0.04 7.28
N ILE A 33 -11.77 0.14 6.96
CA ILE A 33 -11.34 1.06 5.89
C ILE A 33 -11.15 0.23 4.62
N LYS A 34 -11.96 0.50 3.61
CA LYS A 34 -12.00 -0.31 2.39
C LYS A 34 -11.43 0.37 1.15
N LYS A 35 -11.11 1.66 1.23
CA LYS A 35 -10.59 2.40 0.07
C LYS A 35 -9.36 3.20 0.45
N PHE A 36 -8.34 3.12 -0.41
CA PHE A 36 -7.09 3.85 -0.21
C PHE A 36 -6.62 4.43 -1.53
N ILE A 37 -5.77 5.43 -1.43
CA ILE A 37 -5.12 6.05 -2.59
C ILE A 37 -3.63 6.10 -2.31
N ILE A 38 -2.82 5.75 -3.33
CA ILE A 38 -1.37 5.81 -3.22
C ILE A 38 -0.92 7.19 -3.70
N LEU A 39 -0.16 7.90 -2.87
CA LEU A 39 0.34 9.23 -3.15
C LEU A 39 1.87 9.22 -3.16
N ASP A 40 2.46 9.95 -4.10
CA ASP A 40 3.91 10.08 -4.15
C ASP A 40 4.39 11.05 -3.07
N ALA A 41 5.63 10.86 -2.61
CA ALA A 41 6.26 11.81 -1.69
C ALA A 41 6.58 13.11 -2.45
N GLU A 42 6.72 14.21 -1.69
CA GLU A 42 7.07 15.51 -2.30
C GLU A 42 8.45 15.47 -2.96
N ASP A 43 9.40 14.76 -2.37
CA ASP A 43 10.76 14.66 -2.90
C ASP A 43 10.80 13.71 -4.08
N GLU A 44 11.17 14.22 -5.25
CA GLU A 44 11.38 13.38 -6.42
C GLU A 44 12.54 12.42 -6.14
N GLY A 45 12.35 11.17 -6.53
CA GLY A 45 13.36 10.15 -6.30
C GLY A 45 13.29 9.48 -4.94
N SER A 46 12.38 9.93 -4.07
CA SER A 46 12.15 9.24 -2.79
C SER A 46 11.53 7.86 -3.05
N PRO A 47 12.03 6.81 -2.40
CA PRO A 47 11.41 5.49 -2.52
C PRO A 47 10.11 5.36 -1.74
N PHE A 48 9.82 6.31 -0.86
CA PHE A 48 8.65 6.25 -0.01
C PHE A 48 7.42 6.81 -0.70
N LYS A 49 6.25 6.22 -0.38
CA LYS A 49 4.95 6.70 -0.83
C LYS A 49 4.01 6.72 0.36
N TRP A 50 2.85 7.31 0.18
CA TRP A 50 1.79 7.35 1.19
C TRP A 50 0.63 6.49 0.72
N MET A 51 0.06 5.71 1.63
CA MET A 51 -1.20 5.00 1.38
C MET A 51 -2.25 5.69 2.25
N GLN A 52 -3.02 6.57 1.62
CA GLN A 52 -4.00 7.44 2.30
C GLN A 52 -5.37 6.78 2.31
N ALA A 53 -5.99 6.70 3.50
CA ALA A 53 -7.36 6.24 3.61
C ALA A 53 -8.29 7.27 2.94
N TYR A 54 -9.24 6.79 2.14
CA TYR A 54 -10.13 7.67 1.40
C TYR A 54 -11.08 8.45 2.33
N ASP A 55 -11.64 7.76 3.32
CA ASP A 55 -12.64 8.34 4.22
C ASP A 55 -12.10 8.82 5.57
N GLU A 56 -10.81 8.66 5.81
CA GLU A 56 -10.19 9.03 7.09
C GLU A 56 -8.95 9.88 6.85
N LYS A 57 -9.11 11.19 6.93
CA LYS A 57 -8.05 12.16 6.65
C LYS A 57 -6.76 11.86 7.44
N ASP A 58 -6.91 11.52 8.72
CA ASP A 58 -5.74 11.36 9.60
C ASP A 58 -5.08 10.00 9.52
N LEU A 59 -5.60 9.10 8.67
CA LEU A 59 -5.04 7.78 8.51
C LEU A 59 -4.31 7.65 7.18
N ALA A 60 -2.99 7.61 7.26
CA ALA A 60 -2.13 7.36 6.10
C ALA A 60 -0.93 6.54 6.55
N PHE A 61 -0.57 5.57 5.75
CA PHE A 61 0.60 4.73 6.01
C PHE A 61 1.73 5.14 5.10
N VAL A 62 2.96 5.13 5.65
CA VAL A 62 4.16 5.25 4.82
C VAL A 62 4.46 3.88 4.27
N ILE A 63 4.67 3.77 2.97
CA ILE A 63 4.92 2.49 2.32
C ILE A 63 6.16 2.60 1.43
N ILE A 64 6.81 1.46 1.18
CA ILE A 64 7.98 1.37 0.32
C ILE A 64 7.93 0.04 -0.43
N ARG A 65 8.46 0.02 -1.64
CA ARG A 65 8.57 -1.24 -2.37
C ARG A 65 9.77 -2.01 -1.83
N PRO A 66 9.60 -3.28 -1.43
CA PRO A 66 10.74 -4.07 -0.91
C PRO A 66 11.92 -4.12 -1.87
N VAL A 67 11.68 -4.12 -3.17
CA VAL A 67 12.73 -4.17 -4.18
C VAL A 67 13.61 -2.91 -4.19
N ASP A 68 13.16 -1.82 -3.56
CA ASP A 68 13.93 -0.58 -3.50
C ASP A 68 15.00 -0.59 -2.41
N PHE A 69 14.93 -1.53 -1.47
CA PHE A 69 15.91 -1.60 -0.38
C PHE A 69 16.48 -3.01 -0.14
N MET A 70 16.01 -4.01 -0.87
CA MET A 70 16.51 -5.39 -0.79
C MET A 70 16.99 -5.85 -2.14
N GLU A 71 18.14 -6.51 -2.16
CA GLU A 71 18.71 -7.02 -3.41
C GLU A 71 17.83 -8.08 -4.06
N SER A 72 17.21 -8.90 -3.22
CA SER A 72 16.24 -9.88 -3.76
C SER A 72 15.07 -9.97 -2.80
N TYR A 73 13.88 -9.93 -3.38
CA TYR A 73 12.65 -10.08 -2.65
C TYR A 73 11.73 -10.99 -3.44
N GLU A 74 11.25 -12.03 -2.79
CA GLU A 74 10.33 -12.96 -3.39
C GLU A 74 8.99 -12.91 -2.67
N LEU A 75 7.92 -12.68 -3.41
CA LEU A 75 6.58 -12.64 -2.86
C LEU A 75 6.04 -14.06 -2.74
N LEU A 76 5.91 -14.53 -1.50
CA LEU A 76 5.37 -15.86 -1.22
C LEU A 76 4.07 -15.71 -0.44
N ILE A 77 2.96 -15.79 -1.14
CA ILE A 77 1.61 -15.61 -0.56
C ILE A 77 0.70 -16.75 -0.99
N SER A 78 -0.46 -16.85 -0.32
CA SER A 78 -1.40 -17.92 -0.59
C SER A 78 -2.18 -17.71 -1.88
N GLN A 79 -2.74 -18.80 -2.40
CA GLN A 79 -3.63 -18.72 -3.56
C GLN A 79 -4.84 -17.84 -3.27
N ASN A 80 -5.34 -17.87 -2.04
CA ASN A 80 -6.46 -17.02 -1.65
C ASN A 80 -6.12 -15.53 -1.79
N ASP A 81 -4.87 -15.15 -1.49
CA ASP A 81 -4.44 -13.77 -1.66
C ASP A 81 -4.49 -13.34 -3.12
N TYR A 82 -4.00 -14.21 -4.02
CA TYR A 82 -4.07 -13.93 -5.46
C TYR A 82 -5.52 -13.81 -5.94
N GLU A 83 -6.39 -14.68 -5.46
CA GLU A 83 -7.79 -14.65 -5.85
C GLU A 83 -8.50 -13.37 -5.40
N THR A 84 -8.18 -12.89 -4.21
CA THR A 84 -8.80 -11.66 -3.69
C THR A 84 -8.55 -10.47 -4.61
N VAL A 85 -7.35 -10.36 -5.16
CA VAL A 85 -6.99 -9.24 -6.05
C VAL A 85 -7.11 -9.60 -7.52
N LYS A 86 -7.61 -10.80 -7.81
CA LYS A 86 -7.86 -11.31 -9.16
C LYS A 86 -6.60 -11.33 -10.02
N ALA A 87 -5.50 -11.79 -9.43
CA ALA A 87 -4.23 -11.96 -10.13
C ALA A 87 -3.90 -13.44 -10.28
N GLU A 88 -3.19 -13.78 -11.33
CA GLU A 88 -2.75 -15.15 -11.56
C GLU A 88 -1.31 -15.38 -11.09
N SER A 89 -0.51 -14.30 -11.08
CA SER A 89 0.89 -14.41 -10.68
C SER A 89 1.39 -13.10 -10.06
N ALA A 90 2.54 -13.18 -9.40
CA ALA A 90 3.15 -12.03 -8.75
C ALA A 90 3.52 -10.93 -9.75
N ASP A 91 3.77 -11.28 -11.00
CA ASP A 91 4.14 -10.30 -12.05
C ASP A 91 3.03 -9.29 -12.31
N GLU A 92 1.80 -9.61 -11.94
CA GLU A 92 0.65 -8.73 -12.13
C GLU A 92 0.47 -7.76 -10.98
N LEU A 93 1.27 -7.90 -9.91
CA LEU A 93 1.07 -7.16 -8.66
C LEU A 93 2.17 -6.16 -8.40
N ILE A 94 1.79 -5.04 -7.76
CA ILE A 94 2.72 -4.11 -7.15
C ILE A 94 2.73 -4.43 -5.67
N VAL A 95 3.92 -4.55 -5.09
CA VAL A 95 4.09 -4.94 -3.68
C VAL A 95 4.67 -3.78 -2.88
N PHE A 96 4.07 -3.51 -1.74
CA PHE A 96 4.56 -2.51 -0.80
C PHE A 96 4.67 -3.11 0.60
N ALA A 97 5.55 -2.55 1.40
CA ALA A 97 5.64 -2.84 2.82
C ALA A 97 5.30 -1.57 3.60
N ILE A 98 4.53 -1.73 4.68
CA ILE A 98 4.22 -0.60 5.57
C ILE A 98 5.47 -0.33 6.41
N VAL A 99 5.84 0.94 6.48
CA VAL A 99 7.03 1.39 7.20
C VAL A 99 6.61 2.02 8.52
N THR A 100 7.31 1.66 9.59
CA THR A 100 7.17 2.29 10.88
C THR A 100 8.36 3.23 11.09
N ILE A 101 8.08 4.50 11.31
CA ILE A 101 9.11 5.52 11.51
C ILE A 101 9.07 5.96 12.97
N PRO A 102 10.02 5.47 13.81
CA PRO A 102 10.08 5.88 15.21
C PRO A 102 10.75 7.25 15.35
N GLU A 103 10.86 7.75 16.60
CA GLU A 103 11.51 9.04 16.86
C GLU A 103 12.91 9.10 16.27
N LYS A 104 13.65 7.99 16.33
CA LYS A 104 14.97 7.89 15.69
C LYS A 104 14.79 7.24 14.34
N ALA A 105 14.95 7.99 13.27
CA ALA A 105 14.75 7.50 11.91
C ALA A 105 15.63 6.29 11.57
N GLU A 106 16.78 6.17 12.20
CA GLU A 106 17.70 5.03 12.00
C GLU A 106 17.10 3.70 12.46
N ASN A 107 16.07 3.76 13.31
CA ASN A 107 15.38 2.57 13.79
C ASN A 107 14.13 2.23 12.98
N MET A 108 13.99 2.85 11.82
CA MET A 108 12.87 2.60 10.93
C MET A 108 12.80 1.14 10.50
N THR A 109 11.60 0.58 10.51
CA THR A 109 11.37 -0.82 10.11
C THR A 109 10.29 -0.91 9.06
N ALA A 110 10.37 -1.97 8.25
CA ALA A 110 9.35 -2.26 7.25
C ALA A 110 8.74 -3.63 7.55
N ASN A 111 7.42 -3.72 7.44
CA ASN A 111 6.71 -4.97 7.70
C ASN A 111 6.70 -5.85 6.45
N LEU A 112 7.66 -6.76 6.37
CA LEU A 112 7.77 -7.68 5.24
C LEU A 112 6.91 -8.92 5.38
N GLN A 113 6.33 -9.15 6.56
CA GLN A 113 5.45 -10.30 6.77
C GLN A 113 4.00 -10.03 6.43
N GLY A 114 3.63 -8.75 6.36
CA GLY A 114 2.28 -8.34 5.95
C GLY A 114 2.33 -7.44 4.72
N PRO A 115 2.85 -7.94 3.59
CA PRO A 115 2.97 -7.09 2.40
C PRO A 115 1.63 -6.64 1.88
N ILE A 116 1.61 -5.40 1.37
CA ILE A 116 0.44 -4.87 0.67
C ILE A 116 0.58 -5.22 -0.80
N ILE A 117 -0.36 -5.96 -1.33
CA ILE A 117 -0.36 -6.31 -2.76
C ILE A 117 -1.47 -5.56 -3.46
N ILE A 118 -1.17 -5.05 -4.64
CA ILE A 118 -2.11 -4.24 -5.43
C ILE A 118 -2.08 -4.73 -6.87
N ASN A 119 -3.26 -5.02 -7.40
CA ASN A 119 -3.40 -5.31 -8.83
C ASN A 119 -3.80 -4.01 -9.53
N PRO A 120 -2.90 -3.40 -10.30
CA PRO A 120 -3.18 -2.10 -10.93
C PRO A 120 -4.27 -2.16 -12.00
N VAL A 121 -4.55 -3.33 -12.52
CA VAL A 121 -5.59 -3.51 -13.54
C VAL A 121 -6.97 -3.58 -12.90
N THR A 122 -7.14 -4.40 -11.86
CA THR A 122 -8.42 -4.56 -11.19
C THR A 122 -8.70 -3.49 -10.14
N LYS A 123 -7.65 -2.77 -9.72
CA LYS A 123 -7.72 -1.79 -8.63
C LYS A 123 -8.13 -2.42 -7.31
N LEU A 124 -7.72 -3.66 -7.10
CA LEU A 124 -7.94 -4.38 -5.86
C LEU A 124 -6.63 -4.52 -5.09
N GLY A 125 -6.72 -4.36 -3.79
CA GLY A 125 -5.56 -4.51 -2.91
C GLY A 125 -5.89 -5.41 -1.73
N LYS A 126 -4.85 -5.91 -1.10
CA LYS A 126 -4.98 -6.75 0.09
C LYS A 126 -3.69 -6.69 0.88
N GLN A 127 -3.80 -6.78 2.21
CA GLN A 127 -2.64 -7.05 3.03
C GLN A 127 -2.51 -8.57 3.14
N ALA A 128 -1.51 -9.12 2.49
CA ALA A 128 -1.28 -10.55 2.50
C ALA A 128 -0.46 -10.95 3.72
N ILE A 129 -0.33 -12.24 3.96
CA ILE A 129 0.56 -12.77 4.98
C ILE A 129 1.65 -13.53 4.24
N SER A 130 2.90 -13.09 4.43
CA SER A 130 4.02 -13.73 3.78
C SER A 130 4.23 -15.14 4.32
N MET A 131 4.45 -16.11 3.43
CA MET A 131 4.78 -17.49 3.79
C MET A 131 6.30 -17.68 3.86
N SER A 132 7.05 -16.62 3.65
CA SER A 132 8.50 -16.64 3.75
C SER A 132 8.93 -16.44 5.21
N ASP A 133 10.03 -17.03 5.59
CA ASP A 133 10.61 -16.86 6.93
C ASP A 133 11.41 -15.56 7.05
#